data_577b77745b3fd745cbcbf7fe8698fb28
#
_entry.id   577b77745b3fd745cbcbf7fe8698fb28
#
_cell.length_a   1.000
_cell.length_b   1.000
_cell.length_c   1.000
_cell.angle_alpha   90.00
_cell.angle_beta   90.00
_cell.angle_gamma   90.00
#
_symmetry.space_group_name_H-M   'P 1'
#
loop_
_entity.id
_entity.type
_entity.pdbx_description
1 polymer ?
#
loop_
_entity_poly.entity_id
_entity_poly.type
_entity_poly.pdbx_seq_one_letter_code
_entity_poly.pdbx_strand_id
1 'polypeptide(L)'
;MKEIKKDYYSNPHGIQLKDFWKQTNKQGYLNFCIMNAVKYGVRIGRKPNQESDDFIKFQDYTRQAADLLEQPYQAVHDAIMQEI
;
A
#
# COMPACT_ATOMS: atom_id res chain seq x y z
N MET A 1 -12.73 -22.09 -4.99
CA MET A 1 -12.61 -21.30 -4.85
C MET A 1 -12.08 -20.81 -4.29
N LYS A 2 -11.91 -20.57 -4.14
CA LYS A 2 -11.39 -19.99 -3.80
C LYS A 2 -11.29 -19.23 -3.06
N GLU A 3 -10.85 -18.99 -2.64
CA GLU A 3 -10.61 -18.17 -1.93
C GLU A 3 -11.33 -17.07 -1.87
N ILE A 4 -12.19 -16.97 -2.08
CA ILE A 4 -13.08 -16.01 -2.14
C ILE A 4 -13.18 -15.21 -0.99
N LYS A 5 -13.01 -15.74 0.16
CA LYS A 5 -13.05 -15.00 1.35
C LYS A 5 -12.24 -13.80 1.29
N LYS A 6 -11.31 -13.75 0.40
CA LYS A 6 -10.48 -12.58 0.31
C LYS A 6 -11.19 -11.44 -0.25
N ASP A 7 -12.39 -11.62 -0.73
CA ASP A 7 -13.11 -10.57 -1.40
C ASP A 7 -14.06 -9.82 -0.53
N TYR A 8 -13.68 -9.55 0.71
CA TYR A 8 -14.47 -8.72 1.56
C TYR A 8 -14.73 -7.36 0.95
N TYR A 9 -13.79 -6.91 0.12
CA TYR A 9 -13.86 -5.57 -0.46
C TYR A 9 -14.32 -5.56 -1.90
N SER A 10 -14.84 -6.66 -2.39
CA SER A 10 -15.39 -6.73 -3.74
C SER A 10 -16.90 -6.53 -3.68
N ASN A 11 -17.44 -5.85 -4.70
CA ASN A 11 -18.89 -5.76 -4.80
C ASN A 11 -19.39 -6.96 -5.60
N PRO A 12 -20.73 -7.13 -5.71
CA PRO A 12 -21.29 -8.29 -6.43
C PRO A 12 -20.88 -8.40 -7.89
N HIS A 13 -20.35 -7.32 -8.45
CA HIS A 13 -19.90 -7.35 -9.85
C HIS A 13 -18.41 -7.65 -9.96
N GLY A 14 -17.77 -8.01 -8.85
CA GLY A 14 -16.38 -8.40 -8.88
C GLY A 14 -15.36 -7.27 -8.86
N ILE A 15 -15.81 -6.06 -8.63
CA ILE A 15 -14.90 -4.92 -8.59
C ILE A 15 -14.31 -4.78 -7.21
N GLN A 16 -12.99 -4.85 -7.11
CA GLN A 16 -12.28 -4.66 -5.86
C GLN A 16 -12.29 -3.18 -5.48
N LEU A 17 -12.42 -2.91 -4.21
CA LEU A 17 -12.45 -1.55 -3.71
C LEU A 17 -11.22 -0.74 -4.13
N LYS A 18 -10.04 -1.34 -4.04
CA LYS A 18 -8.82 -0.61 -4.41
C LYS A 18 -8.80 -0.27 -5.91
N ASP A 19 -9.33 -1.14 -6.75
CA ASP A 19 -9.36 -0.86 -8.18
C ASP A 19 -10.33 0.26 -8.48
N PHE A 20 -11.46 0.27 -7.76
CA PHE A 20 -12.42 1.34 -7.89
C PHE A 20 -11.80 2.67 -7.48
N TRP A 21 -11.06 2.69 -6.39
CA TRP A 21 -10.38 3.89 -5.93
C TRP A 21 -9.33 4.37 -6.92
N LYS A 22 -8.58 3.45 -7.52
CA LYS A 22 -7.57 3.82 -8.50
C LYS A 22 -8.18 4.52 -9.70
N GLN A 23 -9.39 4.11 -10.08
CA GLN A 23 -10.05 4.66 -11.24
C GLN A 23 -10.83 5.94 -10.95
N THR A 24 -11.40 6.05 -9.76
CA THR A 24 -12.30 7.17 -9.46
C THR A 24 -11.69 8.19 -8.53
N ASN A 25 -10.67 7.81 -7.76
CA ASN A 25 -10.04 8.72 -6.81
C ASN A 25 -8.57 8.37 -6.68
N LYS A 26 -7.86 8.52 -7.80
CA LYS A 26 -6.45 8.14 -7.84
C LYS A 26 -5.61 8.89 -6.81
N GLN A 27 -5.83 10.18 -6.67
CA GLN A 27 -5.05 10.97 -5.72
C GLN A 27 -5.31 10.52 -4.28
N GLY A 28 -6.56 10.24 -3.95
CA GLY A 28 -6.90 9.75 -2.61
C GLY A 28 -6.25 8.40 -2.33
N TYR A 29 -6.27 7.51 -3.31
CA TYR A 29 -5.66 6.20 -3.13
C TYR A 29 -4.13 6.33 -3.03
N LEU A 30 -3.53 7.23 -3.80
CA LEU A 30 -2.10 7.49 -3.71
C LEU A 30 -1.74 7.98 -2.32
N ASN A 31 -2.52 8.91 -1.79
CA ASN A 31 -2.28 9.42 -0.43
C ASN A 31 -2.39 8.30 0.60
N PHE A 32 -3.37 7.42 0.44
CA PHE A 32 -3.56 6.27 1.31
C PHE A 32 -2.32 5.38 1.28
N CYS A 33 -1.78 5.10 0.10
CA CYS A 33 -0.59 4.25 -0.02
C CYS A 33 0.61 4.90 0.65
N ILE A 34 0.81 6.20 0.44
CA ILE A 34 1.95 6.90 1.03
C ILE A 34 1.83 6.93 2.55
N MET A 35 0.65 7.24 3.06
CA MET A 35 0.44 7.29 4.51
C MET A 35 0.67 5.94 5.15
N ASN A 36 0.24 4.87 4.50
CA ASN A 36 0.45 3.53 5.03
C ASN A 36 1.91 3.11 4.93
N ALA A 37 2.59 3.48 3.84
CA ALA A 37 4.01 3.19 3.73
C ALA A 37 4.78 3.85 4.87
N VAL A 38 4.51 5.12 5.14
CA VAL A 38 5.16 5.82 6.25
C VAL A 38 4.84 5.15 7.57
N LYS A 39 3.57 4.80 7.79
CA LYS A 39 3.16 4.16 9.03
C LYS A 39 3.92 2.86 9.28
N TYR A 40 3.98 2.00 8.28
CA TYR A 40 4.66 0.72 8.47
C TYR A 40 6.16 0.88 8.51
N GLY A 41 6.71 1.85 7.78
CA GLY A 41 8.12 2.14 7.86
C GLY A 41 8.56 2.57 9.25
N VAL A 42 7.72 3.39 9.90
CA VAL A 42 8.00 3.82 11.27
C VAL A 42 7.90 2.65 12.24
N ARG A 43 6.99 1.72 11.99
CA ARG A 43 6.78 0.59 12.89
C ARG A 43 7.84 -0.50 12.82
N ILE A 44 8.60 -0.55 11.74
CA ILE A 44 9.60 -1.62 11.58
C ILE A 44 10.53 -1.64 12.80
N GLY A 45 10.59 -2.78 13.45
CA GLY A 45 11.45 -2.97 14.60
C GLY A 45 10.93 -2.41 15.90
N ARG A 46 9.77 -1.77 15.91
CA ARG A 46 9.23 -1.18 17.11
C ARG A 46 8.19 -2.05 17.80
N LYS A 47 7.62 -3.01 17.08
CA LYS A 47 6.67 -3.94 17.65
C LYS A 47 7.26 -5.33 17.62
N PRO A 48 7.27 -6.04 18.75
CA PRO A 48 7.85 -7.38 18.81
C PRO A 48 7.17 -8.32 17.83
N ASN A 49 7.97 -9.14 17.16
CA ASN A 49 7.47 -10.19 16.29
C ASN A 49 6.65 -9.73 15.09
N GLN A 50 6.78 -8.45 14.70
CA GLN A 50 6.06 -7.93 13.56
C GLN A 50 6.94 -7.27 12.51
N GLU A 51 8.25 -7.34 12.69
CA GLU A 51 9.16 -6.67 11.75
C GLU A 51 8.99 -7.13 10.32
N SER A 52 8.86 -8.43 10.14
CA SER A 52 8.73 -9.00 8.80
C SER A 52 7.45 -8.53 8.11
N ASP A 53 6.34 -8.58 8.85
CA ASP A 53 5.06 -8.16 8.30
C ASP A 53 5.05 -6.67 7.99
N ASP A 54 5.62 -5.86 8.88
CA ASP A 54 5.65 -4.41 8.67
C ASP A 54 6.52 -4.06 7.47
N PHE A 55 7.63 -4.77 7.28
CA PHE A 55 8.51 -4.53 6.15
C PHE A 55 7.82 -4.89 4.84
N ILE A 56 7.11 -6.02 4.82
CA ILE A 56 6.38 -6.44 3.62
C ILE A 56 5.31 -5.42 3.26
N LYS A 57 4.56 -4.94 4.26
CA LYS A 57 3.53 -3.94 4.01
C LYS A 57 4.12 -2.61 3.56
N PHE A 58 5.24 -2.22 4.15
CA PHE A 58 5.94 -1.02 3.73
C PHE A 58 6.33 -1.11 2.24
N GLN A 59 6.91 -2.23 1.85
CA GLN A 59 7.31 -2.42 0.46
C GLN A 59 6.11 -2.42 -0.47
N ASP A 60 5.03 -3.08 -0.05
CA ASP A 60 3.85 -3.20 -0.89
C ASP A 60 3.20 -1.83 -1.14
N TYR A 61 3.02 -1.04 -0.10
CA TYR A 61 2.42 0.28 -0.27
C TYR A 61 3.35 1.22 -1.04
N THR A 62 4.66 1.12 -0.81
CA THR A 62 5.62 1.92 -1.55
C THR A 62 5.58 1.58 -3.04
N ARG A 63 5.48 0.30 -3.37
CA ARG A 63 5.41 -0.14 -4.76
C ARG A 63 4.13 0.36 -5.43
N GLN A 64 3.01 0.30 -4.72
CA GLN A 64 1.76 0.80 -5.26
C GLN A 64 1.83 2.29 -5.51
N ALA A 65 2.43 3.04 -4.60
CA ALA A 65 2.60 4.48 -4.79
C ALA A 65 3.50 4.76 -5.99
N ALA A 66 4.57 3.99 -6.15
CA ALA A 66 5.48 4.16 -7.28
C ALA A 66 4.75 3.92 -8.60
N ASP A 67 3.92 2.88 -8.65
CA ASP A 67 3.16 2.59 -9.85
C ASP A 67 2.21 3.73 -10.19
N LEU A 68 1.52 4.26 -9.20
CA LEU A 68 0.58 5.34 -9.42
C LEU A 68 1.27 6.63 -9.84
N LEU A 69 2.48 6.87 -9.35
CA LEU A 69 3.26 8.04 -9.69
C LEU A 69 4.07 7.83 -10.97
N GLU A 70 4.11 6.60 -11.49
CA GLU A 70 4.90 6.25 -12.66
C GLU A 70 6.37 6.60 -12.45
N GLN A 71 6.86 6.28 -11.27
CA GLN A 71 8.24 6.53 -10.87
C GLN A 71 8.91 5.23 -10.44
N PRO A 72 10.23 5.14 -10.51
CA PRO A 72 10.94 3.96 -10.03
C PRO A 72 10.68 3.75 -8.54
N TYR A 73 10.58 2.49 -8.15
CA TYR A 73 10.37 2.14 -6.74
C TYR A 73 11.40 2.83 -5.84
N GLN A 74 12.67 2.79 -6.23
CA GLN A 74 13.74 3.33 -5.40
C GLN A 74 13.58 4.82 -5.15
N ALA A 75 13.11 5.57 -6.15
CA ALA A 75 12.91 7.00 -5.99
C ALA A 75 11.82 7.29 -4.96
N VAL A 76 10.73 6.52 -5.00
CA VAL A 76 9.63 6.70 -4.06
C VAL A 76 10.03 6.21 -2.68
N HIS A 77 10.74 5.10 -2.62
CA HIS A 77 11.26 4.57 -1.36
C HIS A 77 12.12 5.62 -0.66
N ASP A 78 13.04 6.24 -1.39
CA ASP A 78 13.94 7.24 -0.81
C ASP A 78 13.18 8.46 -0.32
N ALA A 79 12.18 8.89 -1.08
CA ALA A 79 11.36 10.03 -0.67
C ALA A 79 10.58 9.72 0.61
N ILE A 80 10.02 8.52 0.71
CA ILE A 80 9.28 8.12 1.90
C ILE A 80 10.21 7.99 3.10
N MET A 81 11.41 7.48 2.89
CA MET A 81 12.37 7.32 3.98
C MET A 81 12.77 8.66 4.58
N GLN A 82 12.71 9.74 3.81
CA GLN A 82 12.99 11.07 4.34
C GLN A 82 11.91 11.55 5.29
N GLU A 83 10.71 10.96 5.23
CA GLU A 83 9.62 11.33 6.12
C GLU A 83 9.70 10.56 7.44
N ILE A 84 10.49 9.54 7.49
CA ILE A 84 10.65 8.71 8.67
C ILE A 84 11.83 9.16 9.49
#